data_6cf95f4ef80524cd2357abfa179eb0e2
#
_entry.id   6cf95f4ef80524cd2357abfa179eb0e2
#
_cell.length_a   1.000
_cell.length_b   1.000
_cell.length_c   1.000
_cell.angle_alpha   90.00
_cell.angle_beta   90.00
_cell.angle_gamma   90.00
#
_symmetry.space_group_name_H-M   'P 1'
#
loop_
_entity.id
_entity.type
_entity.pdbx_description
1 polymer ?
#
loop_
_entity_poly.entity_id
_entity_poly.type
_entity_poly.pdbx_seq_one_letter_code
_entity_poly.pdbx_strand_id
1 'polypeptide(L)'
;AVYNNSPYNKEKELVAKGEAGNPIPMKVGDPSPIKYVFYIIKENRTYDQVLGDVKEGNGDTSLVLFGENVTTNQHKLAREVVLLDNFYVDGEVSADGHNWSLGAYATDYLEKTWPTSYGGRGGSYDAEGNRAIANNKGGFFWDLCKRGNVTYRTYGEFADNYKAAFDD
;
A
#
# COMPACT_ATOMS: atom_id res chain seq x y z
N ALA A 1 10.28 20.10 17.70
CA ALA A 1 9.44 21.23 17.20
C ALA A 1 8.41 20.72 16.18
N VAL A 2 8.82 20.05 15.09
CA VAL A 2 7.91 19.56 14.03
C VAL A 2 6.84 18.63 14.59
N TYR A 3 7.23 17.69 15.44
CA TYR A 3 6.30 16.73 16.03
C TYR A 3 5.23 17.41 16.90
N ASN A 4 5.62 18.43 17.68
CA ASN A 4 4.69 19.15 18.55
C ASN A 4 3.79 20.14 17.81
N ASN A 5 4.18 20.54 16.59
CA ASN A 5 3.41 21.46 15.76
C ASN A 5 2.52 20.73 14.75
N SER A 6 2.57 19.40 14.69
CA SER A 6 1.67 18.65 13.82
C SER A 6 0.24 18.73 14.34
N PRO A 7 -0.74 19.15 13.53
CA PRO A 7 -2.15 19.14 13.92
C PRO A 7 -2.64 17.75 14.30
N TYR A 8 -2.03 16.71 13.74
CA TYR A 8 -2.37 15.31 13.98
C TYR A 8 -1.92 14.78 15.36
N ASN A 9 -1.09 15.51 16.11
CA ASN A 9 -0.68 15.08 17.44
C ASN A 9 -1.84 15.04 18.46
N LYS A 10 -2.83 15.90 18.28
CA LYS A 10 -4.05 15.90 19.10
C LYS A 10 -5.08 14.90 18.59
N GLU A 11 -4.94 14.49 17.34
CA GLU A 11 -5.84 13.59 16.63
C GLU A 11 -5.39 12.14 16.67
N LYS A 12 -4.25 11.84 17.30
CA LYS A 12 -3.84 10.45 17.61
C LYS A 12 -4.87 9.70 18.46
N GLU A 13 -5.79 10.46 19.05
CA GLU A 13 -6.94 9.95 19.78
C GLU A 13 -8.24 9.98 18.97
N LEU A 14 -8.21 10.35 17.71
CA LEU A 14 -9.29 10.04 16.78
C LEU A 14 -9.32 8.53 16.53
N VAL A 15 -9.49 7.84 17.61
CA VAL A 15 -10.05 6.51 17.59
C VAL A 15 -11.45 6.71 17.03
N ALA A 16 -11.64 6.39 15.76
CA ALA A 16 -12.96 6.26 15.21
C ALA A 16 -13.78 5.51 16.25
N LYS A 17 -14.86 6.08 16.74
CA LYS A 17 -15.76 5.36 17.66
C LYS A 17 -16.26 4.17 16.84
N GLY A 18 -15.60 3.02 17.02
CA GLY A 18 -15.98 1.81 16.31
C GLY A 18 -17.40 1.48 16.69
N GLU A 19 -18.19 1.16 15.71
CA GLU A 19 -19.54 0.63 15.97
C GLU A 19 -19.42 -0.69 16.71
N ALA A 20 -20.34 -0.93 17.63
CA ALA A 20 -20.39 -2.19 18.34
C ALA A 20 -20.50 -3.35 17.33
N GLY A 21 -19.58 -4.32 17.43
CA GLY A 21 -19.53 -5.45 16.50
C GLY A 21 -18.61 -5.25 15.27
N ASN A 22 -17.91 -4.12 15.15
CA ASN A 22 -16.91 -3.96 14.11
C ASN A 22 -15.79 -5.00 14.29
N PRO A 23 -15.51 -5.82 13.28
CA PRO A 23 -14.47 -6.85 13.35
C PRO A 23 -13.05 -6.31 13.39
N ILE A 24 -12.87 -5.02 13.00
CA ILE A 24 -11.56 -4.38 13.00
C ILE A 24 -11.26 -3.89 14.43
N PRO A 25 -10.15 -4.34 15.05
CA PRO A 25 -9.80 -3.91 16.40
C PRO A 25 -9.57 -2.40 16.47
N MET A 26 -10.03 -1.79 17.55
CA MET A 26 -9.83 -0.36 17.81
C MET A 26 -8.42 -0.03 18.28
N LYS A 27 -7.74 -0.99 18.87
CA LYS A 27 -6.36 -0.86 19.35
C LYS A 27 -5.53 -2.05 18.92
N VAL A 28 -4.25 -1.81 18.73
CA VAL A 28 -3.29 -2.89 18.48
C VAL A 28 -3.30 -3.88 19.65
N GLY A 29 -3.50 -5.15 19.35
CA GLY A 29 -3.57 -6.24 20.33
C GLY A 29 -4.97 -6.59 20.81
N ASP A 30 -5.98 -5.82 20.47
CA ASP A 30 -7.36 -6.22 20.76
C ASP A 30 -7.77 -7.46 19.94
N PRO A 31 -8.62 -8.33 20.47
CA PRO A 31 -9.07 -9.52 19.75
C PRO A 31 -9.92 -9.15 18.52
N SER A 32 -9.75 -9.93 17.45
CA SER A 32 -10.54 -9.80 16.23
C SER A 32 -11.07 -11.16 15.80
N PRO A 33 -12.30 -11.25 15.26
CA PRO A 33 -12.81 -12.45 14.64
C PRO A 33 -12.19 -12.72 13.26
N ILE A 34 -11.45 -11.76 12.69
CA ILE A 34 -10.81 -11.89 11.38
C ILE A 34 -9.69 -12.92 11.48
N LYS A 35 -9.78 -13.98 10.67
CA LYS A 35 -8.80 -15.07 10.65
C LYS A 35 -7.84 -14.98 9.47
N TYR A 36 -8.30 -14.46 8.36
CA TYR A 36 -7.56 -14.40 7.10
C TYR A 36 -7.64 -12.99 6.50
N VAL A 37 -6.53 -12.51 6.00
CA VAL A 37 -6.44 -11.22 5.28
C VAL A 37 -5.82 -11.48 3.91
N PHE A 38 -6.49 -11.01 2.86
CA PHE A 38 -5.96 -10.98 1.51
C PHE A 38 -5.60 -9.53 1.19
N TYR A 39 -4.32 -9.24 1.12
CA TYR A 39 -3.79 -7.94 0.74
C TYR A 39 -3.43 -7.99 -0.73
N ILE A 40 -4.25 -7.36 -1.57
CA ILE A 40 -4.10 -7.41 -3.03
C ILE A 40 -3.66 -6.05 -3.53
N ILE A 41 -2.44 -5.97 -4.07
CA ILE A 41 -1.94 -4.79 -4.75
C ILE A 41 -2.24 -4.96 -6.24
N LYS A 42 -3.23 -4.21 -6.71
CA LYS A 42 -3.60 -4.17 -8.12
C LYS A 42 -3.01 -2.93 -8.76
N GLU A 43 -2.02 -3.16 -9.57
CA GLU A 43 -1.33 -2.10 -10.30
C GLU A 43 -1.35 -2.42 -11.81
N ASN A 44 -0.91 -1.67 -12.66
CA ASN A 44 -0.23 -0.38 -12.61
C ASN A 44 -1.12 0.62 -13.38
N ARG A 45 -2.17 1.10 -12.78
CA ARG A 45 -3.16 2.01 -13.37
C ARG A 45 -3.65 3.03 -12.35
N THR A 46 -4.02 4.20 -12.83
CA THR A 46 -4.62 5.24 -11.98
C THR A 46 -6.08 4.91 -11.68
N TYR A 47 -6.63 5.60 -10.68
CA TYR A 47 -8.05 5.52 -10.33
C TYR A 47 -8.94 5.74 -11.56
N ASP A 48 -8.74 6.84 -12.30
CA ASP A 48 -9.58 7.20 -13.44
C ASP A 48 -9.49 6.19 -14.58
N GLN A 49 -8.34 5.55 -14.78
CA GLN A 49 -8.19 4.54 -15.83
C GLN A 49 -9.02 3.29 -15.58
N VAL A 50 -9.40 3.00 -14.34
CA VAL A 50 -10.14 1.80 -13.94
C VAL A 50 -11.52 2.12 -13.41
N LEU A 51 -11.67 3.13 -12.56
CA LEU A 51 -12.91 3.46 -11.85
C LEU A 51 -13.45 4.86 -12.20
N GLY A 52 -12.89 5.52 -13.22
CA GLY A 52 -13.32 6.85 -13.63
C GLY A 52 -14.76 6.93 -14.14
N ASP A 53 -15.37 5.81 -14.51
CA ASP A 53 -16.78 5.69 -14.93
C ASP A 53 -17.74 5.35 -13.76
N VAL A 54 -17.25 5.19 -12.54
CA VAL A 54 -18.08 5.00 -11.34
C VAL A 54 -18.74 6.32 -10.98
N LYS A 55 -20.05 6.40 -11.16
CA LYS A 55 -20.83 7.64 -10.98
C LYS A 55 -20.86 8.18 -9.56
N GLU A 56 -20.66 7.31 -8.59
CA GLU A 56 -20.62 7.60 -7.16
C GLU A 56 -19.31 8.24 -6.72
N GLY A 57 -18.27 8.16 -7.55
CA GLY A 57 -16.94 8.69 -7.29
C GLY A 57 -16.63 9.98 -8.01
N ASN A 58 -15.52 10.61 -7.66
CA ASN A 58 -15.00 11.83 -8.28
C ASN A 58 -13.99 11.50 -9.38
N GLY A 59 -14.41 10.70 -10.37
CA GLY A 59 -13.59 10.25 -11.49
C GLY A 59 -13.79 11.04 -12.77
N ASP A 60 -12.80 10.96 -13.67
CA ASP A 60 -12.86 11.48 -15.02
C ASP A 60 -13.09 10.33 -16.03
N THR A 61 -14.31 10.25 -16.56
CA THR A 61 -14.70 9.22 -17.52
C THR A 61 -13.90 9.27 -18.83
N SER A 62 -13.33 10.41 -19.18
CA SER A 62 -12.51 10.55 -20.39
C SER A 62 -11.16 9.81 -20.31
N LEU A 63 -10.72 9.47 -19.10
CA LEU A 63 -9.46 8.78 -18.85
C LEU A 63 -9.62 7.26 -18.70
N VAL A 64 -10.85 6.75 -18.76
CA VAL A 64 -11.13 5.32 -18.57
C VAL A 64 -10.52 4.49 -19.70
N LEU A 65 -9.69 3.52 -19.31
CA LEU A 65 -9.12 2.52 -20.20
C LEU A 65 -9.76 1.14 -19.99
N PHE A 66 -10.09 0.83 -18.75
CA PHE A 66 -10.62 -0.47 -18.32
C PHE A 66 -11.90 -0.26 -17.52
N GLY A 67 -12.95 0.18 -18.18
CA GLY A 67 -14.24 0.44 -17.56
C GLY A 67 -14.97 -0.81 -17.04
N GLU A 68 -16.18 -0.63 -16.55
CA GLU A 68 -16.95 -1.66 -15.86
C GLU A 68 -17.09 -2.97 -16.62
N ASN A 69 -17.18 -2.93 -17.95
CA ASN A 69 -17.28 -4.12 -18.79
C ASN A 69 -16.05 -5.03 -18.73
N VAL A 70 -14.89 -4.50 -18.34
CA VAL A 70 -13.62 -5.23 -18.18
C VAL A 70 -13.31 -5.48 -16.69
N THR A 71 -13.60 -4.49 -15.86
CA THR A 71 -13.28 -4.50 -14.42
C THR A 71 -14.52 -4.66 -13.55
N THR A 72 -15.42 -5.54 -13.95
CA THR A 72 -16.74 -5.76 -13.32
C THR A 72 -16.65 -6.00 -11.82
N ASN A 73 -15.70 -6.83 -11.37
CA ASN A 73 -15.56 -7.15 -9.94
C ASN A 73 -15.05 -5.96 -9.12
N GLN A 74 -14.14 -5.15 -9.67
CA GLN A 74 -13.65 -3.95 -9.01
C GLN A 74 -14.77 -2.93 -8.83
N HIS A 75 -15.58 -2.72 -9.87
CA HIS A 75 -16.75 -1.85 -9.83
C HIS A 75 -17.79 -2.34 -8.82
N LYS A 76 -18.04 -3.64 -8.80
CA LYS A 76 -18.93 -4.24 -7.82
C LYS A 76 -18.47 -4.00 -6.39
N LEU A 77 -17.20 -4.27 -6.10
CA LEU A 77 -16.62 -4.05 -4.78
C LEU A 77 -16.65 -2.56 -4.37
N ALA A 78 -16.36 -1.66 -5.31
CA ALA A 78 -16.40 -0.21 -5.07
C ALA A 78 -17.80 0.25 -4.65
N ARG A 79 -18.86 -0.29 -5.27
CA ARG A 79 -20.24 0.08 -4.94
C ARG A 79 -20.79 -0.63 -3.70
N GLU A 80 -20.42 -1.88 -3.48
CA GLU A 80 -21.00 -2.69 -2.40
C GLU A 80 -20.26 -2.55 -1.08
N VAL A 81 -18.99 -2.14 -1.10
CA VAL A 81 -18.14 -2.11 0.10
C VAL A 81 -17.61 -0.72 0.38
N VAL A 82 -16.52 -0.33 -0.26
CA VAL A 82 -15.87 0.97 -0.05
C VAL A 82 -15.27 1.47 -1.36
N LEU A 83 -15.50 2.74 -1.65
CA LEU A 83 -14.84 3.48 -2.73
C LEU A 83 -14.03 4.63 -2.10
N LEU A 84 -12.71 4.61 -2.31
CA LEU A 84 -11.80 5.68 -1.90
C LEU A 84 -11.37 6.46 -3.15
N ASP A 85 -12.20 7.38 -3.60
CA ASP A 85 -12.06 8.11 -4.85
C ASP A 85 -11.08 9.29 -4.81
N ASN A 86 -10.66 9.68 -3.61
CA ASN A 86 -9.66 10.72 -3.37
C ASN A 86 -8.49 10.19 -2.51
N PHE A 87 -8.07 8.96 -2.78
CA PHE A 87 -6.93 8.36 -2.12
C PHE A 87 -5.64 8.72 -2.87
N TYR A 88 -4.79 9.50 -2.22
CA TYR A 88 -3.54 9.99 -2.80
C TYR A 88 -2.36 9.09 -2.40
N VAL A 89 -1.38 9.01 -3.30
CA VAL A 89 -0.14 8.26 -3.05
C VAL A 89 0.86 9.09 -2.26
N ASP A 90 1.66 8.44 -1.44
CA ASP A 90 2.72 9.07 -0.66
C ASP A 90 4.09 9.00 -1.35
N GLY A 91 4.23 8.10 -2.34
CA GLY A 91 5.47 7.91 -3.09
C GLY A 91 5.46 8.59 -4.44
N GLU A 92 6.56 9.26 -4.80
CA GLU A 92 6.71 9.92 -6.11
C GLU A 92 6.85 8.91 -7.26
N VAL A 93 7.48 7.78 -6.99
CA VAL A 93 7.66 6.69 -7.97
C VAL A 93 7.02 5.40 -7.48
N SER A 94 6.66 4.54 -8.44
CA SER A 94 5.92 3.30 -8.16
C SER A 94 6.61 2.41 -7.11
N ALA A 95 7.91 2.24 -7.21
CA ALA A 95 8.66 1.41 -6.27
C ALA A 95 8.65 1.97 -4.84
N ASP A 96 8.65 3.29 -4.64
CA ASP A 96 8.43 3.91 -3.33
C ASP A 96 7.03 3.60 -2.80
N GLY A 97 6.03 3.59 -3.68
CA GLY A 97 4.66 3.20 -3.34
C GLY A 97 4.57 1.81 -2.73
N HIS A 98 5.34 0.84 -3.21
CA HIS A 98 5.43 -0.50 -2.61
C HIS A 98 6.04 -0.45 -1.20
N ASN A 99 7.09 0.35 -0.99
CA ASN A 99 7.66 0.56 0.36
C ASN A 99 6.64 1.19 1.31
N TRP A 100 5.90 2.20 0.87
CA TRP A 100 4.84 2.84 1.65
C TRP A 100 3.71 1.86 1.99
N SER A 101 3.26 1.07 1.02
CA SER A 101 2.17 0.11 1.20
C SER A 101 2.51 -1.00 2.19
N LEU A 102 3.76 -1.43 2.24
CA LEU A 102 4.19 -2.59 3.02
C LEU A 102 5.00 -2.25 4.27
N GLY A 103 5.57 -1.07 4.34
CA GLY A 103 6.42 -0.64 5.44
C GLY A 103 6.04 0.70 6.04
N ALA A 104 4.99 1.36 5.52
CA ALA A 104 4.47 2.66 5.93
C ALA A 104 5.44 3.84 5.74
N TYR A 105 6.56 3.65 5.09
CA TYR A 105 7.46 4.72 4.60
C TYR A 105 8.49 4.17 3.62
N ALA A 106 9.05 5.03 2.77
CA ALA A 106 10.30 4.80 2.07
C ALA A 106 11.44 5.39 2.90
N THR A 107 12.63 4.77 2.82
CA THR A 107 13.78 5.28 3.59
C THR A 107 14.32 6.57 2.99
N ASP A 108 14.99 7.39 3.81
CA ASP A 108 15.69 8.60 3.36
C ASP A 108 16.69 8.31 2.21
N TYR A 109 17.29 7.15 2.22
CA TYR A 109 18.15 6.69 1.14
C TYR A 109 17.39 6.56 -0.18
N LEU A 110 16.24 5.88 -0.19
CA LEU A 110 15.42 5.70 -1.38
C LEU A 110 14.91 7.05 -1.91
N GLU A 111 14.37 7.89 -1.03
CA GLU A 111 13.84 9.20 -1.38
C GLU A 111 14.90 10.13 -2.02
N LYS A 112 16.16 10.01 -1.60
CA LYS A 112 17.25 10.81 -2.15
C LYS A 112 17.88 10.24 -3.41
N THR A 113 17.79 8.95 -3.64
CA THR A 113 18.49 8.29 -4.75
C THR A 113 17.60 8.00 -5.95
N TRP A 114 16.28 7.88 -5.79
CA TRP A 114 15.40 7.58 -6.90
C TRP A 114 15.48 8.61 -8.06
N PRO A 115 15.68 9.93 -7.86
CA PRO A 115 15.73 10.87 -8.96
C PRO A 115 16.85 10.60 -9.97
N THR A 116 17.90 9.93 -9.51
CA THR A 116 19.07 9.62 -10.37
C THR A 116 19.10 8.15 -10.84
N SER A 117 18.36 7.27 -10.19
CA SER A 117 18.45 5.82 -10.45
C SER A 117 17.19 5.22 -11.08
N TYR A 118 16.03 5.79 -10.82
CA TYR A 118 14.76 5.25 -11.30
C TYR A 118 14.48 5.63 -12.76
N GLY A 119 13.76 4.75 -13.49
CA GLY A 119 13.31 5.06 -14.85
C GLY A 119 14.40 5.01 -15.91
N GLY A 120 15.41 4.17 -15.77
CA GLY A 120 16.46 3.97 -16.78
C GLY A 120 17.51 5.09 -16.80
N ARG A 121 17.63 5.86 -15.75
CA ARG A 121 18.56 7.00 -15.64
C ARG A 121 20.01 6.61 -15.30
N GLY A 122 20.37 5.34 -15.45
CA GLY A 122 21.75 4.87 -15.31
C GLY A 122 22.16 4.37 -13.95
N GLY A 123 21.23 4.11 -13.06
CA GLY A 123 21.45 3.45 -11.78
C GLY A 123 20.52 2.26 -11.55
N SER A 124 20.70 1.57 -10.43
CA SER A 124 19.73 0.60 -9.93
C SER A 124 18.93 1.24 -8.80
N TYR A 125 17.64 0.96 -8.77
CA TYR A 125 16.78 1.33 -7.66
C TYR A 125 16.70 0.15 -6.69
N ASP A 126 17.22 0.34 -5.49
CA ASP A 126 17.44 -0.73 -4.50
C ASP A 126 16.20 -0.97 -3.62
N ALA A 127 15.00 -0.97 -4.20
CA ALA A 127 13.74 -0.96 -3.44
C ALA A 127 13.39 -2.29 -2.77
N GLU A 128 13.78 -3.41 -3.35
CA GLU A 128 13.24 -4.72 -2.99
C GLU A 128 14.22 -5.56 -2.15
N GLY A 129 14.74 -4.96 -1.09
CA GLY A 129 15.57 -5.69 -0.14
C GLY A 129 17.03 -5.87 -0.53
N ASN A 130 17.45 -5.37 -1.68
CA ASN A 130 18.82 -5.54 -2.20
C ASN A 130 19.91 -4.88 -1.34
N ARG A 131 19.54 -3.85 -0.58
CA ARG A 131 20.46 -3.17 0.34
C ARG A 131 19.81 -2.90 1.69
N ALA A 132 20.52 -3.20 2.75
CA ALA A 132 20.03 -2.98 4.12
C ALA A 132 19.64 -1.52 4.41
N ILE A 133 20.31 -0.54 3.80
CA ILE A 133 20.01 0.89 3.96
C ILE A 133 18.66 1.27 3.32
N ALA A 134 18.22 0.52 2.34
CA ALA A 134 16.92 0.72 1.67
C ALA A 134 15.76 0.10 2.46
N ASN A 135 16.05 -0.82 3.38
CA ASN A 135 15.03 -1.51 4.14
C ASN A 135 14.55 -0.71 5.34
N ASN A 136 13.26 -0.73 5.57
CA ASN A 136 12.65 -0.08 6.72
C ASN A 136 13.14 -0.70 8.03
N LYS A 137 13.63 0.12 8.97
CA LYS A 137 14.11 -0.36 10.28
C LYS A 137 13.04 -1.09 11.09
N GLY A 138 11.79 -0.69 10.95
CA GLY A 138 10.64 -1.36 11.54
C GLY A 138 10.29 -2.69 10.88
N GLY A 139 10.87 -2.97 9.74
CA GLY A 139 10.53 -4.09 8.86
C GLY A 139 9.30 -3.80 8.01
N PHE A 140 8.98 -4.76 7.18
CA PHE A 140 7.82 -4.77 6.32
C PHE A 140 6.66 -5.58 6.93
N PHE A 141 5.58 -5.67 6.24
CA PHE A 141 4.37 -6.38 6.70
C PHE A 141 4.64 -7.83 7.12
N TRP A 142 5.46 -8.55 6.37
CA TRP A 142 5.87 -9.92 6.72
C TRP A 142 6.72 -10.01 7.98
N ASP A 143 7.56 -9.01 8.27
CA ASP A 143 8.32 -8.95 9.52
C ASP A 143 7.38 -8.75 10.72
N LEU A 144 6.31 -7.97 10.55
CA LEU A 144 5.26 -7.80 11.55
C LEU A 144 4.52 -9.13 11.78
N CYS A 145 4.16 -9.82 10.71
CA CYS A 145 3.53 -11.14 10.78
C CYS A 145 4.42 -12.13 11.54
N LYS A 146 5.69 -12.18 11.21
CA LYS A 146 6.67 -13.05 11.89
C LYS A 146 6.77 -12.73 13.39
N ARG A 147 6.88 -11.44 13.75
CA ARG A 147 6.90 -11.01 15.16
C ARG A 147 5.61 -11.34 15.90
N GLY A 148 4.47 -11.26 15.22
CA GLY A 148 3.16 -11.60 15.74
C GLY A 148 2.83 -13.09 15.71
N ASN A 149 3.76 -13.95 15.27
CA ASN A 149 3.52 -15.39 15.05
C ASN A 149 2.32 -15.67 14.14
N VAL A 150 2.15 -14.82 13.11
CA VAL A 150 1.11 -14.96 12.09
C VAL A 150 1.75 -15.54 10.83
N THR A 151 1.16 -16.59 10.29
CA THR A 151 1.60 -17.16 9.02
C THR A 151 1.28 -16.21 7.87
N TYR A 152 2.17 -16.12 6.89
CA TYR A 152 1.95 -15.29 5.71
C TYR A 152 2.49 -15.98 4.46
N ARG A 153 2.03 -15.50 3.31
CA ARG A 153 2.56 -15.90 2.01
C ARG A 153 2.51 -14.69 1.07
N THR A 154 3.59 -14.43 0.35
CA THR A 154 3.63 -13.46 -0.73
C THR A 154 3.54 -14.15 -2.08
N TYR A 155 2.98 -13.46 -3.07
CA TYR A 155 2.85 -13.92 -4.46
C TYR A 155 3.33 -12.80 -5.38
N GLY A 156 4.64 -12.60 -5.45
CA GLY A 156 5.29 -11.66 -6.35
C GLY A 156 5.73 -10.33 -5.73
N GLU A 157 5.15 -9.94 -4.59
CA GLU A 157 5.55 -8.69 -3.93
C GLU A 157 6.92 -8.88 -3.26
N PHE A 158 7.86 -7.98 -3.56
CA PHE A 158 9.27 -8.05 -3.16
C PHE A 158 9.95 -9.36 -3.57
N ALA A 159 9.48 -9.99 -4.65
CA ALA A 159 10.14 -11.11 -5.28
C ALA A 159 11.05 -10.62 -6.41
N ASP A 160 12.26 -11.16 -6.48
CA ASP A 160 13.18 -10.85 -7.58
C ASP A 160 12.63 -11.42 -8.90
N ASN A 161 12.24 -10.54 -9.81
CA ASN A 161 11.72 -10.90 -11.11
C ASN A 161 12.81 -11.37 -12.11
N TYR A 162 14.08 -11.21 -11.76
CA TYR A 162 15.21 -11.45 -12.66
C TYR A 162 16.00 -12.71 -12.33
N LYS A 163 15.82 -13.25 -11.14
CA LYS A 163 16.46 -14.50 -10.71
C LYS A 163 15.43 -15.40 -10.06
N ALA A 164 15.08 -16.47 -10.76
CA ALA A 164 14.48 -17.61 -10.10
C ALA A 164 15.58 -18.32 -9.27
N ALA A 165 16.05 -17.70 -8.23
CA ALA A 165 16.88 -18.33 -7.23
C ALA A 165 15.96 -18.73 -6.08
N PHE A 166 15.39 -19.90 -6.19
CA PHE A 166 14.94 -20.64 -5.02
C PHE A 166 16.19 -21.28 -4.43
N ASP A 167 16.95 -20.54 -3.69
CA ASP A 167 17.82 -21.12 -2.70
C ASP A 167 17.02 -21.18 -1.39
N ASP A 168 16.82 -22.40 -0.92
CA ASP A 168 16.05 -22.84 0.25
C ASP A 168 16.41 -22.12 1.57
#